data_52fc6b6511f2b3d79037a6818bc1525d
#
_entry.id   52fc6b6511f2b3d79037a6818bc1525d
#
_cell.length_a   1.000
_cell.length_b   1.000
_cell.length_c   1.000
_cell.angle_alpha   90.00
_cell.angle_beta   90.00
_cell.angle_gamma   90.00
#
_symmetry.space_group_name_H-M   'P 1'
#
loop_
_entity.id
_entity.type
_entity.pdbx_description
1 polymer ?
#
loop_
_entity_poly.entity_id
_entity_poly.type
_entity_poly.pdbx_seq_one_letter_code
_entity_poly.pdbx_strand_id
1 'polypeptide(L)'
;MAAGIPDGVLLLDKPPGYSSTQALSRAKRLLAARKAGHTGTLDPFATGLLPLVFGEATKFSRFLIDAHKSYRATLHLGIETTTGDPEGAVTFRREVTVNSQKIEDVLGRFRGFQDQIPPMHSAIHVGGKRLYELAREGLEVERPPRRIEIQQLCQESLEGDELVIAVTCSKGTYVRTLAVEIGKALGCGAYLTGLRRTAVGRFALERAVDLAELERLGVEGARERLMPVDVLVSGLPRRDSRVEEATRFTQGQVVACPGVSIGGEIALYGPGGRFLGVGRCEAEGRLSPVRLLATGDSANLPDFA
;
A
#
# COMPACT_ATOMS: atom_id res chain seq x y z
N MET A 1 22.46 21.65 16.29
CA MET A 1 21.43 22.05 15.28
C MET A 1 20.22 21.16 15.48
N ALA A 2 19.02 21.71 15.60
CA ALA A 2 17.82 20.89 15.70
C ALA A 2 17.68 20.11 14.39
N ALA A 3 17.77 18.79 14.46
CA ALA A 3 17.58 17.94 13.30
C ALA A 3 16.20 18.21 12.70
N GLY A 4 16.14 18.59 11.41
CA GLY A 4 14.90 18.90 10.71
C GLY A 4 13.88 17.78 10.81
N ILE A 5 12.60 18.11 10.58
CA ILE A 5 11.52 17.11 10.54
C ILE A 5 11.82 16.16 9.36
N PRO A 6 11.88 14.83 9.57
CA PRO A 6 12.20 13.92 8.49
C PRO A 6 11.04 13.87 7.49
N ASP A 7 11.35 14.13 6.23
CA ASP A 7 10.45 14.00 5.08
C ASP A 7 10.92 12.84 4.21
N GLY A 8 10.02 11.95 3.81
CA GLY A 8 10.41 10.86 2.92
C GLY A 8 9.58 9.59 3.08
N VAL A 9 10.06 8.53 2.44
CA VAL A 9 9.41 7.22 2.40
C VAL A 9 10.34 6.17 2.96
N LEU A 10 9.87 5.40 3.94
CA LEU A 10 10.55 4.23 4.47
C LEU A 10 9.85 2.96 4.00
N LEU A 11 10.59 2.02 3.49
CA LEU A 11 10.10 0.67 3.23
C LEU A 11 10.35 -0.19 4.47
N LEU A 12 9.29 -0.51 5.19
CA LEU A 12 9.38 -1.34 6.39
C LEU A 12 8.98 -2.79 6.07
N ASP A 13 9.81 -3.75 6.47
CA ASP A 13 9.37 -5.16 6.59
C ASP A 13 8.63 -5.30 7.93
N LYS A 14 7.29 -5.33 7.87
CA LYS A 14 6.47 -5.44 9.06
C LYS A 14 6.59 -6.84 9.67
N PRO A 15 7.03 -6.98 10.92
CA PRO A 15 7.06 -8.28 11.59
C PRO A 15 5.63 -8.78 11.92
N PRO A 16 5.46 -10.08 12.19
CA PRO A 16 4.21 -10.63 12.69
C PRO A 16 3.86 -10.07 14.09
N GLY A 17 2.59 -10.12 14.45
CA GLY A 17 2.10 -9.69 15.77
C GLY A 17 1.89 -8.18 15.93
N TYR A 18 2.38 -7.36 15.02
CA TYR A 18 2.13 -5.91 15.01
C TYR A 18 0.99 -5.55 14.07
N SER A 19 0.05 -4.73 14.52
CA SER A 19 -0.81 -4.02 13.58
C SER A 19 0.01 -3.00 12.77
N SER A 20 -0.48 -2.60 11.59
CA SER A 20 0.20 -1.58 10.78
C SER A 20 0.38 -0.26 11.53
N THR A 21 -0.58 0.11 12.38
CA THR A 21 -0.50 1.32 13.23
C THR A 21 0.56 1.20 14.31
N GLN A 22 0.71 0.04 14.94
CA GLN A 22 1.77 -0.20 15.96
C GLN A 22 3.16 -0.15 15.31
N ALA A 23 3.35 -0.80 14.15
CA ALA A 23 4.59 -0.76 13.40
C ALA A 23 4.95 0.68 12.96
N LEU A 24 3.97 1.43 12.43
CA LEU A 24 4.12 2.85 12.11
C LEU A 24 4.54 3.67 13.34
N SER A 25 3.86 3.48 14.48
CA SER A 25 4.15 4.23 15.71
C SER A 25 5.55 3.95 16.24
N ARG A 26 6.05 2.70 16.08
CA ARG A 26 7.42 2.35 16.47
C ARG A 26 8.42 3.03 15.54
N ALA A 27 8.27 2.91 14.23
CA ALA A 27 9.13 3.56 13.24
C ALA A 27 9.11 5.10 13.38
N LYS A 28 7.95 5.70 13.65
CA LYS A 28 7.79 7.12 13.88
C LYS A 28 8.62 7.62 15.08
N ARG A 29 8.68 6.84 16.16
CA ARG A 29 9.53 7.16 17.33
C ARG A 29 11.00 7.03 17.00
N LEU A 30 11.42 5.97 16.32
CA LEU A 30 12.81 5.72 15.93
C LEU A 30 13.37 6.83 15.02
N LEU A 31 12.53 7.41 14.16
CA LEU A 31 12.89 8.52 13.27
C LEU A 31 12.74 9.90 13.91
N ALA A 32 12.23 9.99 15.14
CA ALA A 32 11.85 11.24 15.80
C ALA A 32 10.91 12.11 14.93
N ALA A 33 9.98 11.45 14.20
CA ALA A 33 9.08 12.12 13.25
C ALA A 33 7.82 12.64 13.94
N ARG A 34 7.29 13.80 13.49
CA ARG A 34 6.04 14.39 14.01
C ARG A 34 4.82 13.88 13.26
N LYS A 35 4.91 13.74 11.93
CA LYS A 35 3.83 13.33 11.04
C LYS A 35 4.24 12.09 10.28
N ALA A 36 3.38 11.08 10.27
CA ALA A 36 3.61 9.86 9.52
C ALA A 36 2.29 9.18 9.16
N GLY A 37 2.32 8.31 8.15
CA GLY A 37 1.22 7.48 7.71
C GLY A 37 1.73 6.21 7.03
N HIS A 38 0.85 5.24 6.78
CA HIS A 38 1.15 4.05 5.96
C HIS A 38 0.24 4.00 4.73
N THR A 39 0.66 3.29 3.68
CA THR A 39 -0.02 3.27 2.38
C THR A 39 -0.85 2.01 2.12
N GLY A 40 -1.27 1.33 3.17
CA GLY A 40 -2.12 0.14 3.09
C GLY A 40 -1.93 -0.77 4.29
N THR A 41 -3.04 -1.11 4.95
CA THR A 41 -3.05 -1.96 6.13
C THR A 41 -2.61 -3.38 5.82
N LEU A 42 -1.85 -3.98 6.73
CA LEU A 42 -1.63 -5.41 6.86
C LEU A 42 -2.25 -5.87 8.19
N ASP A 43 -2.86 -7.04 8.17
CA ASP A 43 -3.40 -7.67 9.38
C ASP A 43 -2.27 -7.98 10.38
N PRO A 44 -2.54 -8.16 11.69
CA PRO A 44 -1.50 -8.40 12.69
C PRO A 44 -0.63 -9.62 12.39
N PHE A 45 -1.23 -10.73 11.97
CA PHE A 45 -0.49 -11.95 11.62
C PHE A 45 0.32 -11.81 10.31
N ALA A 46 -0.12 -10.94 9.39
CA ALA A 46 0.54 -10.73 8.11
C ALA A 46 1.87 -9.99 8.26
N THR A 47 2.81 -10.27 7.36
CA THR A 47 4.17 -9.70 7.34
C THR A 47 4.48 -9.01 6.02
N GLY A 48 5.67 -8.44 5.91
CA GLY A 48 6.21 -7.95 4.64
C GLY A 48 6.06 -6.45 4.45
N LEU A 49 6.16 -6.03 3.22
CA LEU A 49 6.35 -4.64 2.82
C LEU A 49 5.22 -3.71 3.27
N LEU A 50 5.54 -2.80 4.15
CA LEU A 50 4.67 -1.72 4.63
C LEU A 50 5.35 -0.37 4.35
N PRO A 51 5.06 0.29 3.21
CA PRO A 51 5.61 1.61 2.96
C PRO A 51 5.04 2.64 3.94
N LEU A 52 5.91 3.33 4.63
CA LEU A 52 5.63 4.40 5.58
C LEU A 52 6.02 5.73 4.98
N VAL A 53 5.18 6.74 5.15
CA VAL A 53 5.39 8.09 4.64
C VAL A 53 5.53 9.06 5.80
N PHE A 54 6.53 9.93 5.76
CA PHE A 54 6.86 10.87 6.83
C PHE A 54 6.80 12.32 6.34
N GLY A 55 6.35 13.21 7.20
CA GLY A 55 6.30 14.63 6.95
C GLY A 55 5.53 14.99 5.67
N GLU A 56 6.17 15.69 4.76
CA GLU A 56 5.60 16.12 3.48
C GLU A 56 5.21 14.96 2.55
N ALA A 57 5.89 13.81 2.63
CA ALA A 57 5.53 12.63 1.85
C ALA A 57 4.09 12.16 2.10
N THR A 58 3.50 12.47 3.26
CA THR A 58 2.10 12.13 3.57
C THR A 58 1.10 12.76 2.60
N LYS A 59 1.44 13.88 1.96
CA LYS A 59 0.59 14.55 0.97
C LYS A 59 0.44 13.75 -0.32
N PHE A 60 1.40 12.86 -0.61
CA PHE A 60 1.50 12.08 -1.85
C PHE A 60 1.19 10.59 -1.65
N SER A 61 0.76 10.19 -0.45
CA SER A 61 0.49 8.79 -0.09
C SER A 61 -0.53 8.09 -1.01
N ARG A 62 -1.47 8.83 -1.61
CA ARG A 62 -2.50 8.27 -2.51
C ARG A 62 -1.91 7.49 -3.67
N PHE A 63 -0.76 7.89 -4.21
CA PHE A 63 -0.12 7.21 -5.34
C PHE A 63 0.31 5.78 -5.03
N LEU A 64 0.60 5.46 -3.74
CA LEU A 64 0.86 4.09 -3.30
C LEU A 64 -0.40 3.39 -2.76
N ILE A 65 -1.35 4.14 -2.19
CA ILE A 65 -2.62 3.56 -1.74
C ILE A 65 -3.33 2.92 -2.94
N ASP A 66 -3.29 3.55 -4.09
CA ASP A 66 -3.96 3.11 -5.31
C ASP A 66 -3.16 2.06 -6.12
N ALA A 67 -1.88 1.88 -5.82
CA ALA A 67 -1.03 0.92 -6.51
C ALA A 67 -1.46 -0.54 -6.26
N HIS A 68 -1.14 -1.44 -7.21
CA HIS A 68 -1.28 -2.88 -7.02
C HIS A 68 -0.36 -3.38 -5.91
N LYS A 69 -0.75 -4.50 -5.28
CA LYS A 69 0.01 -5.17 -4.23
C LYS A 69 0.24 -6.61 -4.62
N SER A 70 1.45 -7.10 -4.36
CA SER A 70 1.77 -8.51 -4.55
C SER A 70 1.98 -9.18 -3.19
N TYR A 71 1.52 -10.42 -3.09
CA TYR A 71 1.60 -11.20 -1.88
C TYR A 71 2.01 -12.63 -2.19
N ARG A 72 2.70 -13.23 -1.24
CA ARG A 72 2.81 -14.67 -1.07
C ARG A 72 1.87 -15.07 0.06
N ALA A 73 0.93 -15.95 -0.25
CA ALA A 73 -0.12 -16.36 0.69
C ALA A 73 -0.09 -17.88 0.88
N THR A 74 -0.14 -18.32 2.12
CA THR A 74 -0.23 -19.74 2.49
C THR A 74 -1.64 -20.02 2.95
N LEU A 75 -2.31 -20.96 2.29
CA LEU A 75 -3.65 -21.44 2.59
C LEU A 75 -3.57 -22.83 3.19
N HIS A 76 -4.27 -23.07 4.29
CA HIS A 76 -4.55 -24.41 4.76
C HIS A 76 -5.88 -24.87 4.17
N LEU A 77 -5.83 -25.89 3.33
CA LEU A 77 -7.00 -26.52 2.74
C LEU A 77 -7.70 -27.43 3.75
N GLY A 78 -8.98 -27.72 3.53
CA GLY A 78 -9.74 -28.64 4.36
C GLY A 78 -10.27 -28.06 5.67
N ILE A 79 -9.98 -26.80 5.99
CA ILE A 79 -10.42 -26.14 7.22
C ILE A 79 -10.97 -24.76 6.89
N GLU A 80 -12.09 -24.38 7.52
CA GLU A 80 -12.57 -22.99 7.51
C GLU A 80 -12.57 -22.41 8.93
N THR A 81 -12.36 -21.10 9.05
CA THR A 81 -12.42 -20.37 10.32
C THR A 81 -13.37 -19.18 10.21
N THR A 82 -13.87 -18.69 11.33
CA THR A 82 -14.82 -17.56 11.40
C THR A 82 -14.29 -16.28 10.76
N THR A 83 -12.96 -16.07 10.76
CA THR A 83 -12.32 -14.87 10.22
C THR A 83 -11.62 -15.10 8.87
N GLY A 84 -11.48 -16.36 8.45
CA GLY A 84 -10.69 -16.77 7.29
C GLY A 84 -9.16 -16.65 7.49
N ASP A 85 -8.72 -16.54 8.77
CA ASP A 85 -7.31 -16.46 9.19
C ASP A 85 -7.11 -17.20 10.53
N PRO A 86 -5.86 -17.26 11.09
CA PRO A 86 -5.56 -18.01 12.30
C PRO A 86 -6.22 -17.45 13.59
N GLU A 87 -6.73 -16.22 13.56
CA GLU A 87 -7.38 -15.60 14.73
C GLU A 87 -8.81 -16.12 14.94
N GLY A 88 -9.41 -16.75 13.92
CA GLY A 88 -10.79 -17.24 13.95
C GLY A 88 -10.90 -18.67 14.52
N ALA A 89 -12.04 -18.95 15.16
CA ALA A 89 -12.38 -20.31 15.56
C ALA A 89 -12.66 -21.18 14.32
N VAL A 90 -12.26 -22.46 14.38
CA VAL A 90 -12.55 -23.43 13.33
C VAL A 90 -14.05 -23.70 13.26
N THR A 91 -14.64 -23.55 12.07
CA THR A 91 -16.08 -23.75 11.82
C THR A 91 -16.36 -25.01 11.01
N PHE A 92 -15.38 -25.49 10.26
CA PHE A 92 -15.58 -26.60 9.33
C PHE A 92 -14.27 -27.37 9.10
N ARG A 93 -14.36 -28.70 8.90
CA ARG A 93 -13.25 -29.57 8.49
C ARG A 93 -13.72 -30.57 7.44
N ARG A 94 -12.89 -30.79 6.43
CA ARG A 94 -13.12 -31.77 5.35
C ARG A 94 -11.79 -32.33 4.85
N GLU A 95 -11.80 -33.56 4.40
CA GLU A 95 -10.66 -34.18 3.72
C GLU A 95 -10.30 -33.43 2.42
N VAL A 96 -9.01 -33.33 2.15
CA VAL A 96 -8.48 -32.64 0.97
C VAL A 96 -8.15 -33.70 -0.08
N THR A 97 -8.90 -33.68 -1.20
CA THR A 97 -8.71 -34.61 -2.33
C THR A 97 -8.42 -33.85 -3.64
N VAL A 98 -7.67 -32.76 -3.54
CA VAL A 98 -7.34 -31.92 -4.69
C VAL A 98 -5.93 -32.19 -5.20
N ASN A 99 -5.72 -31.98 -6.49
CA ASN A 99 -4.41 -32.04 -7.13
C ASN A 99 -4.07 -30.68 -7.75
N SER A 100 -2.81 -30.51 -8.19
CA SER A 100 -2.34 -29.25 -8.78
C SER A 100 -3.13 -28.82 -10.02
N GLN A 101 -3.59 -29.77 -10.85
CA GLN A 101 -4.39 -29.41 -12.03
C GLN A 101 -5.74 -28.77 -11.63
N LYS A 102 -6.44 -29.38 -10.67
CA LYS A 102 -7.70 -28.82 -10.16
C LYS A 102 -7.51 -27.46 -9.50
N ILE A 103 -6.39 -27.27 -8.79
CA ILE A 103 -6.04 -26.00 -8.20
C ILE A 103 -5.84 -24.94 -9.29
N GLU A 104 -5.03 -25.21 -10.30
CA GLU A 104 -4.78 -24.26 -11.39
C GLU A 104 -6.08 -23.89 -12.15
N ASP A 105 -6.96 -24.87 -12.41
CA ASP A 105 -8.27 -24.64 -13.03
C ASP A 105 -9.15 -23.72 -12.19
N VAL A 106 -9.10 -23.85 -10.86
CA VAL A 106 -9.82 -22.98 -9.93
C VAL A 106 -9.18 -21.60 -9.89
N LEU A 107 -7.85 -21.50 -9.72
CA LEU A 107 -7.15 -20.22 -9.68
C LEU A 107 -7.38 -19.42 -10.96
N GLY A 108 -7.45 -20.10 -12.12
CA GLY A 108 -7.75 -19.48 -13.41
C GLY A 108 -9.06 -18.67 -13.43
N ARG A 109 -10.08 -19.12 -12.66
CA ARG A 109 -11.40 -18.45 -12.58
C ARG A 109 -11.37 -17.16 -11.76
N PHE A 110 -10.40 -17.01 -10.88
CA PHE A 110 -10.25 -15.82 -10.04
C PHE A 110 -9.39 -14.74 -10.68
N ARG A 111 -8.76 -14.97 -11.84
CA ARG A 111 -7.98 -13.94 -12.55
C ARG A 111 -8.89 -12.94 -13.24
N GLY A 112 -8.45 -11.68 -13.28
CA GLY A 112 -9.17 -10.57 -13.90
C GLY A 112 -10.08 -9.81 -12.96
N PHE A 113 -11.08 -9.12 -13.51
CA PHE A 113 -12.01 -8.29 -12.76
C PHE A 113 -13.13 -9.13 -12.15
N GLN A 114 -13.39 -8.93 -10.87
CA GLN A 114 -14.46 -9.59 -10.14
C GLN A 114 -15.00 -8.71 -9.01
N ASP A 115 -16.16 -9.06 -8.49
CA ASP A 115 -16.73 -8.41 -7.32
C ASP A 115 -16.42 -9.23 -6.07
N GLN A 116 -15.89 -8.57 -5.04
CA GLN A 116 -15.56 -9.19 -3.75
C GLN A 116 -16.33 -8.50 -2.62
N ILE A 117 -16.97 -9.28 -1.76
CA ILE A 117 -17.59 -8.76 -0.54
C ILE A 117 -16.48 -8.62 0.53
N PRO A 118 -16.23 -7.41 1.05
CA PRO A 118 -15.24 -7.21 2.11
C PRO A 118 -15.59 -8.02 3.36
N PRO A 119 -14.59 -8.56 4.10
CA PRO A 119 -14.86 -9.28 5.34
C PRO A 119 -15.32 -8.32 6.45
N MET A 120 -16.06 -8.82 7.43
CA MET A 120 -16.44 -8.05 8.62
C MET A 120 -15.22 -7.55 9.40
N HIS A 121 -14.17 -8.36 9.50
CA HIS A 121 -12.89 -7.99 10.11
C HIS A 121 -12.05 -7.11 9.16
N SER A 122 -12.55 -5.90 8.87
CA SER A 122 -11.86 -4.92 8.00
C SER A 122 -11.92 -3.50 8.57
N ALA A 123 -11.04 -2.62 8.06
CA ALA A 123 -10.96 -1.21 8.46
C ALA A 123 -11.96 -0.30 7.72
N ILE A 124 -12.90 -0.86 6.98
CA ILE A 124 -13.94 -0.10 6.27
C ILE A 124 -14.89 0.52 7.29
N HIS A 125 -15.30 1.78 7.02
CA HIS A 125 -16.28 2.47 7.85
C HIS A 125 -17.71 2.28 7.31
N VAL A 126 -18.61 1.93 8.20
CA VAL A 126 -20.06 1.89 7.95
C VAL A 126 -20.76 2.56 9.14
N GLY A 127 -21.59 3.57 8.87
CA GLY A 127 -22.28 4.31 9.92
C GLY A 127 -21.36 5.01 10.94
N GLY A 128 -20.13 5.38 10.53
CA GLY A 128 -19.16 6.05 11.41
C GLY A 128 -18.29 5.12 12.27
N LYS A 129 -18.60 3.83 12.34
CA LYS A 129 -17.78 2.80 13.01
C LYS A 129 -17.03 1.94 11.99
N ARG A 130 -15.90 1.36 12.37
CA ARG A 130 -15.18 0.41 11.53
C ARG A 130 -15.83 -0.97 11.60
N LEU A 131 -15.82 -1.71 10.48
CA LEU A 131 -16.44 -3.04 10.43
C LEU A 131 -15.87 -4.00 11.49
N TYR A 132 -14.56 -3.97 11.76
CA TYR A 132 -13.98 -4.84 12.79
C TYR A 132 -14.46 -4.51 14.22
N GLU A 133 -14.87 -3.25 14.48
CA GLU A 133 -15.45 -2.85 15.77
C GLU A 133 -16.86 -3.46 15.93
N LEU A 134 -17.67 -3.36 14.87
CA LEU A 134 -18.99 -3.98 14.82
C LEU A 134 -18.91 -5.51 14.93
N ALA A 135 -17.94 -6.14 14.24
CA ALA A 135 -17.72 -7.58 14.33
C ALA A 135 -17.39 -8.04 15.76
N ARG A 136 -16.59 -7.26 16.52
CA ARG A 136 -16.30 -7.55 17.94
C ARG A 136 -17.51 -7.38 18.85
N GLU A 137 -18.44 -6.51 18.48
CA GLU A 137 -19.73 -6.35 19.16
C GLU A 137 -20.73 -7.48 18.76
N GLY A 138 -20.34 -8.43 17.90
CA GLY A 138 -21.18 -9.51 17.40
C GLY A 138 -22.21 -9.05 16.35
N LEU A 139 -22.06 -7.84 15.83
CA LEU A 139 -22.97 -7.26 14.84
C LEU A 139 -22.50 -7.60 13.43
N GLU A 140 -23.38 -8.15 12.62
CA GLU A 140 -23.17 -8.32 11.19
C GLU A 140 -23.95 -7.24 10.42
N VAL A 141 -23.28 -6.59 9.46
CA VAL A 141 -23.88 -5.56 8.61
C VAL A 141 -23.72 -5.92 7.14
N GLU A 142 -24.65 -5.49 6.33
CA GLU A 142 -24.58 -5.66 4.88
C GLU A 142 -23.40 -4.88 4.32
N ARG A 143 -22.65 -5.52 3.45
CA ARG A 143 -21.45 -4.99 2.82
C ARG A 143 -21.61 -5.07 1.31
N PRO A 144 -21.68 -3.93 0.61
CA PRO A 144 -21.77 -3.95 -0.84
C PRO A 144 -20.50 -4.57 -1.44
N PRO A 145 -20.65 -5.38 -2.51
CA PRO A 145 -19.53 -5.88 -3.27
C PRO A 145 -18.67 -4.73 -3.80
N ARG A 146 -17.37 -4.96 -3.94
CA ARG A 146 -16.41 -4.00 -4.49
C ARG A 146 -15.70 -4.61 -5.67
N ARG A 147 -15.60 -3.84 -6.75
CA ARG A 147 -14.85 -4.24 -7.94
C ARG A 147 -13.37 -4.30 -7.61
N ILE A 148 -12.76 -5.47 -7.80
CA ILE A 148 -11.33 -5.72 -7.65
C ILE A 148 -10.78 -6.33 -8.93
N GLU A 149 -9.45 -6.33 -9.06
CA GLU A 149 -8.74 -7.00 -10.14
C GLU A 149 -7.66 -7.91 -9.54
N ILE A 150 -7.63 -9.16 -9.98
CA ILE A 150 -6.54 -10.10 -9.73
C ILE A 150 -5.73 -10.21 -11.01
N GLN A 151 -4.60 -9.48 -11.09
CA GLN A 151 -3.75 -9.47 -12.28
C GLN A 151 -2.99 -10.77 -12.47
N GLN A 152 -2.48 -11.32 -11.37
CA GLN A 152 -1.74 -12.58 -11.35
C GLN A 152 -2.19 -13.42 -10.17
N LEU A 153 -2.35 -14.69 -10.40
CA LEU A 153 -2.64 -15.68 -9.38
C LEU A 153 -2.09 -17.03 -9.86
N CYS A 154 -1.12 -17.57 -9.16
CA CYS A 154 -0.49 -18.85 -9.50
C CYS A 154 -0.15 -19.66 -8.24
N GLN A 155 -0.17 -20.97 -8.40
CA GLN A 155 0.34 -21.89 -7.39
C GLN A 155 1.87 -21.84 -7.39
N GLU A 156 2.48 -21.71 -6.19
CA GLU A 156 3.91 -21.86 -5.99
C GLU A 156 4.26 -23.26 -5.50
N SER A 157 3.51 -23.78 -4.51
CA SER A 157 3.68 -25.14 -4.01
C SER A 157 2.36 -25.70 -3.44
N LEU A 158 2.30 -27.03 -3.34
CA LEU A 158 1.29 -27.78 -2.60
C LEU A 158 2.01 -28.89 -1.82
N GLU A 159 1.99 -28.79 -0.50
CA GLU A 159 2.62 -29.78 0.40
C GLU A 159 1.58 -30.21 1.45
N GLY A 160 1.10 -31.46 1.31
CA GLY A 160 -0.03 -31.93 2.12
C GLY A 160 -1.25 -31.05 1.88
N ASP A 161 -1.78 -30.45 2.95
CA ASP A 161 -2.94 -29.54 2.90
C ASP A 161 -2.53 -28.05 2.82
N GLU A 162 -1.22 -27.75 2.71
CA GLU A 162 -0.73 -26.38 2.56
C GLU A 162 -0.54 -26.01 1.09
N LEU A 163 -1.33 -25.06 0.62
CA LEU A 163 -1.24 -24.44 -0.70
C LEU A 163 -0.60 -23.06 -0.59
N VAL A 164 0.53 -22.87 -1.27
CA VAL A 164 1.17 -21.55 -1.39
C VAL A 164 0.87 -20.96 -2.76
N ILE A 165 0.39 -19.73 -2.75
CA ILE A 165 0.07 -18.98 -3.96
C ILE A 165 0.79 -17.63 -3.98
N ALA A 166 1.18 -17.19 -5.17
CA ALA A 166 1.53 -15.79 -5.45
C ALA A 166 0.33 -15.08 -6.07
N VAL A 167 0.02 -13.89 -5.54
CA VAL A 167 -1.10 -13.07 -6.03
C VAL A 167 -0.69 -11.61 -6.19
N THR A 168 -1.02 -11.01 -7.36
CA THR A 168 -0.93 -9.57 -7.59
C THR A 168 -2.32 -9.02 -7.85
N CYS A 169 -2.75 -8.05 -7.06
CA CYS A 169 -4.12 -7.56 -7.07
C CYS A 169 -4.23 -6.04 -6.90
N SER A 170 -5.37 -5.50 -7.28
CA SER A 170 -5.71 -4.09 -7.10
C SER A 170 -5.89 -3.71 -5.63
N LYS A 171 -5.92 -2.41 -5.34
CA LYS A 171 -6.32 -1.90 -4.02
C LYS A 171 -7.69 -2.45 -3.61
N GLY A 172 -7.89 -2.62 -2.31
CA GLY A 172 -9.18 -3.05 -1.74
C GLY A 172 -9.43 -4.55 -1.81
N THR A 173 -8.55 -5.33 -2.42
CA THR A 173 -8.62 -6.80 -2.42
C THR A 173 -8.26 -7.35 -1.03
N TYR A 174 -9.10 -8.24 -0.51
CA TYR A 174 -8.86 -8.99 0.72
C TYR A 174 -8.38 -10.40 0.37
N VAL A 175 -7.09 -10.67 0.60
CA VAL A 175 -6.50 -11.98 0.31
C VAL A 175 -7.10 -13.08 1.22
N ARG A 176 -7.56 -12.74 2.45
CA ARG A 176 -8.33 -13.64 3.31
C ARG A 176 -9.62 -14.12 2.66
N THR A 177 -10.40 -13.19 2.11
CA THR A 177 -11.63 -13.54 1.39
C THR A 177 -11.31 -14.38 0.17
N LEU A 178 -10.28 -14.03 -0.60
CA LEU A 178 -9.83 -14.82 -1.75
C LEU A 178 -9.46 -16.26 -1.35
N ALA A 179 -8.76 -16.46 -0.23
CA ALA A 179 -8.40 -17.78 0.26
C ALA A 179 -9.64 -18.63 0.60
N VAL A 180 -10.63 -18.05 1.28
CA VAL A 180 -11.90 -18.71 1.60
C VAL A 180 -12.67 -19.06 0.34
N GLU A 181 -12.74 -18.16 -0.63
CA GLU A 181 -13.44 -18.39 -1.90
C GLU A 181 -12.76 -19.46 -2.77
N ILE A 182 -11.43 -19.49 -2.80
CA ILE A 182 -10.65 -20.56 -3.45
C ILE A 182 -10.96 -21.91 -2.79
N GLY A 183 -10.93 -21.98 -1.44
CA GLY A 183 -11.24 -23.20 -0.70
C GLY A 183 -12.65 -23.73 -0.99
N LYS A 184 -13.65 -22.84 -1.05
CA LYS A 184 -15.02 -23.17 -1.44
C LYS A 184 -15.10 -23.70 -2.87
N ALA A 185 -14.41 -23.05 -3.82
CA ALA A 185 -14.38 -23.48 -5.21
C ALA A 185 -13.68 -24.84 -5.42
N LEU A 186 -12.68 -25.15 -4.58
CA LEU A 186 -12.03 -26.47 -4.53
C LEU A 186 -12.96 -27.54 -3.90
N GLY A 187 -13.96 -27.13 -3.12
CA GLY A 187 -14.94 -28.00 -2.46
C GLY A 187 -14.48 -28.52 -1.09
N CYS A 188 -13.29 -28.17 -0.62
CA CYS A 188 -12.77 -28.61 0.69
C CYS A 188 -12.77 -27.52 1.76
N GLY A 189 -12.95 -26.22 1.40
CA GLY A 189 -12.75 -25.11 2.29
C GLY A 189 -11.26 -24.77 2.44
N ALA A 190 -10.96 -23.54 2.85
CA ALA A 190 -9.61 -23.08 3.19
C ALA A 190 -9.66 -21.86 4.11
N TYR A 191 -8.57 -21.62 4.82
CA TYR A 191 -8.29 -20.36 5.48
C TYR A 191 -6.82 -19.95 5.27
N LEU A 192 -6.52 -18.69 5.46
CA LEU A 192 -5.18 -18.13 5.26
C LEU A 192 -4.34 -18.34 6.52
N THR A 193 -3.25 -19.12 6.45
CA THR A 193 -2.31 -19.33 7.57
C THR A 193 -1.12 -18.39 7.55
N GLY A 194 -0.73 -17.93 6.37
CA GLY A 194 0.37 -17.01 6.18
C GLY A 194 0.10 -15.99 5.09
N LEU A 195 0.51 -14.75 5.33
CA LEU A 195 0.41 -13.67 4.34
C LEU A 195 1.64 -12.78 4.43
N ARG A 196 2.39 -12.72 3.34
CA ARG A 196 3.56 -11.85 3.23
C ARG A 196 3.40 -10.93 2.03
N ARG A 197 3.34 -9.62 2.24
CA ARG A 197 3.30 -8.66 1.14
C ARG A 197 4.68 -8.46 0.58
N THR A 198 4.89 -8.83 -0.68
CA THR A 198 6.19 -8.81 -1.36
C THR A 198 6.41 -7.53 -2.15
N ALA A 199 5.33 -6.87 -2.62
CA ALA A 199 5.45 -5.62 -3.36
C ALA A 199 4.26 -4.68 -3.15
N VAL A 200 4.50 -3.37 -3.32
CA VAL A 200 3.51 -2.29 -3.41
C VAL A 200 3.90 -1.39 -4.58
N GLY A 201 3.16 -1.45 -5.68
CA GLY A 201 3.53 -0.78 -6.92
C GLY A 201 4.93 -1.21 -7.36
N ARG A 202 5.84 -0.26 -7.50
CA ARG A 202 7.23 -0.49 -7.89
C ARG A 202 8.18 -0.87 -6.75
N PHE A 203 7.71 -0.79 -5.52
CA PHE A 203 8.54 -1.09 -4.36
C PHE A 203 8.46 -2.57 -4.02
N ALA A 204 9.64 -3.18 -3.89
CA ALA A 204 9.81 -4.58 -3.56
C ALA A 204 10.34 -4.74 -2.12
N LEU A 205 10.00 -5.88 -1.49
CA LEU A 205 10.31 -6.19 -0.11
C LEU A 205 11.81 -6.26 0.17
N GLU A 206 12.60 -6.64 -0.82
CA GLU A 206 14.07 -6.79 -0.72
C GLU A 206 14.78 -5.48 -0.37
N ARG A 207 14.11 -4.35 -0.56
CA ARG A 207 14.61 -3.01 -0.21
C ARG A 207 14.12 -2.51 1.15
N ALA A 208 13.33 -3.32 1.83
CA ALA A 208 12.77 -2.94 3.13
C ALA A 208 13.77 -3.21 4.26
N VAL A 209 13.66 -2.40 5.30
CA VAL A 209 14.37 -2.55 6.57
C VAL A 209 13.38 -3.03 7.63
N ASP A 210 13.82 -3.88 8.56
CA ASP A 210 13.02 -4.30 9.69
C ASP A 210 13.13 -3.33 10.90
N LEU A 211 12.26 -3.52 11.89
CA LEU A 211 12.28 -2.67 13.09
C LEU A 211 13.54 -2.83 13.93
N ALA A 212 14.11 -4.02 13.99
CA ALA A 212 15.32 -4.28 14.78
C ALA A 212 16.54 -3.60 14.14
N GLU A 213 16.65 -3.60 12.82
CA GLU A 213 17.67 -2.85 12.10
C GLU A 213 17.52 -1.34 12.34
N LEU A 214 16.29 -0.80 12.27
CA LEU A 214 16.05 0.63 12.55
C LEU A 214 16.47 1.01 13.97
N GLU A 215 16.20 0.16 14.97
CA GLU A 215 16.62 0.38 16.36
C GLU A 215 18.14 0.40 16.49
N ARG A 216 18.82 -0.55 15.83
CA ARG A 216 20.29 -0.64 15.84
C ARG A 216 20.96 0.56 15.16
N LEU A 217 20.35 1.11 14.10
CA LEU A 217 20.88 2.27 13.37
C LEU A 217 20.77 3.58 14.16
N GLY A 218 19.87 3.65 15.15
CA GLY A 218 19.56 4.90 15.85
C GLY A 218 18.89 5.94 14.96
N VAL A 219 18.66 7.15 15.47
CA VAL A 219 17.86 8.18 14.77
C VAL A 219 18.47 8.58 13.43
N GLU A 220 19.77 8.88 13.40
CA GLU A 220 20.44 9.39 12.21
C GLU A 220 20.52 8.30 11.13
N GLY A 221 20.98 7.10 11.46
CA GLY A 221 21.05 6.00 10.49
C GLY A 221 19.67 5.55 9.99
N ALA A 222 18.62 5.63 10.84
CA ALA A 222 17.26 5.37 10.41
C ALA A 222 16.76 6.43 9.40
N ARG A 223 17.16 7.70 9.57
CA ARG A 223 16.84 8.79 8.62
C ARG A 223 17.52 8.62 7.26
N GLU A 224 18.72 8.08 7.23
CA GLU A 224 19.43 7.77 5.98
C GLU A 224 18.72 6.68 5.14
N ARG A 225 17.85 5.88 5.76
CA ARG A 225 17.00 4.91 5.07
C ARG A 225 15.77 5.53 4.41
N LEU A 226 15.50 6.82 4.63
CA LEU A 226 14.40 7.51 3.96
C LEU A 226 14.74 7.77 2.50
N MET A 227 13.84 7.33 1.63
CA MET A 227 13.86 7.72 0.23
C MET A 227 13.20 9.09 0.06
N PRO A 228 13.59 9.87 -0.95
CA PRO A 228 13.02 11.19 -1.23
C PRO A 228 11.52 11.10 -1.55
N VAL A 229 10.80 12.21 -1.35
CA VAL A 229 9.33 12.27 -1.49
C VAL A 229 8.84 11.94 -2.90
N ASP A 230 9.60 12.34 -3.91
CA ASP A 230 9.24 12.18 -5.33
C ASP A 230 9.24 10.73 -5.81
N VAL A 231 9.81 9.79 -5.04
CA VAL A 231 9.67 8.36 -5.37
C VAL A 231 8.21 7.92 -5.39
N LEU A 232 7.31 8.61 -4.65
CA LEU A 232 5.88 8.32 -4.63
C LEU A 232 5.20 8.62 -5.96
N VAL A 233 5.72 9.57 -6.72
CA VAL A 233 5.15 10.08 -7.96
C VAL A 233 5.95 9.70 -9.20
N SER A 234 6.94 8.84 -9.05
CA SER A 234 7.85 8.44 -10.13
C SER A 234 7.18 7.69 -11.30
N GLY A 235 5.92 7.28 -11.16
CA GLY A 235 5.09 6.77 -12.26
C GLY A 235 4.40 7.86 -13.08
N LEU A 236 4.44 9.13 -12.62
CA LEU A 236 3.89 10.26 -13.37
C LEU A 236 4.89 10.78 -14.39
N PRO A 237 4.42 11.35 -15.51
CA PRO A 237 5.27 12.11 -16.42
C PRO A 237 6.00 13.20 -15.64
N ARG A 238 7.33 13.30 -15.86
CA ARG A 238 8.16 14.33 -15.28
C ARG A 238 8.18 15.55 -16.20
N ARG A 239 8.09 16.75 -15.61
CA ARG A 239 8.36 18.02 -16.30
C ARG A 239 9.32 18.87 -15.47
N ASP A 240 10.36 19.37 -16.10
CA ASP A 240 11.27 20.35 -15.52
C ASP A 240 10.78 21.77 -15.90
N SER A 241 10.83 22.69 -14.93
CA SER A 241 10.38 24.07 -15.08
C SER A 241 11.52 25.07 -14.92
N ARG A 242 11.36 26.26 -15.51
CA ARG A 242 12.25 27.39 -15.28
C ARG A 242 11.98 28.03 -13.92
N VAL A 243 12.87 28.89 -13.44
CA VAL A 243 12.78 29.56 -12.13
C VAL A 243 11.44 30.28 -11.94
N GLU A 244 11.02 31.07 -12.95
CA GLU A 244 9.77 31.82 -12.88
C GLU A 244 8.52 30.93 -12.80
N GLU A 245 8.49 29.86 -13.59
CA GLU A 245 7.41 28.86 -13.54
C GLU A 245 7.38 28.14 -12.18
N ALA A 246 8.56 27.73 -11.69
CA ALA A 246 8.72 27.07 -10.39
C ALA A 246 8.19 27.96 -9.26
N THR A 247 8.53 29.24 -9.25
CA THR A 247 8.07 30.24 -8.27
C THR A 247 6.56 30.37 -8.31
N ARG A 248 5.99 30.57 -9.50
CA ARG A 248 4.53 30.69 -9.67
C ARG A 248 3.80 29.41 -9.22
N PHE A 249 4.30 28.24 -9.62
CA PHE A 249 3.69 26.97 -9.26
C PHE A 249 3.70 26.72 -7.75
N THR A 250 4.82 26.98 -7.07
CA THR A 250 4.92 26.84 -5.60
C THR A 250 4.06 27.81 -4.83
N GLN A 251 3.68 28.94 -5.44
CA GLN A 251 2.69 29.88 -4.91
C GLN A 251 1.24 29.49 -5.21
N GLY A 252 1.00 28.32 -5.80
CA GLY A 252 -0.34 27.83 -6.13
C GLY A 252 -0.91 28.38 -7.45
N GLN A 253 -0.08 29.07 -8.27
CA GLN A 253 -0.52 29.64 -9.54
C GLN A 253 -0.43 28.62 -10.68
N VAL A 254 -1.32 28.78 -11.65
CA VAL A 254 -1.32 27.98 -12.89
C VAL A 254 -0.12 28.36 -13.75
N VAL A 255 0.53 27.36 -14.33
CA VAL A 255 1.65 27.53 -15.28
C VAL A 255 1.34 26.86 -16.62
N ALA A 256 2.04 27.24 -17.67
CA ALA A 256 1.85 26.64 -18.99
C ALA A 256 2.31 25.18 -19.02
N CYS A 257 1.58 24.32 -19.72
CA CYS A 257 1.92 22.88 -19.91
C CYS A 257 1.53 22.42 -21.32
N PRO A 258 2.20 22.91 -22.37
CA PRO A 258 1.88 22.50 -23.73
C PRO A 258 2.21 21.03 -23.96
N GLY A 259 1.40 20.34 -24.78
CA GLY A 259 1.69 18.99 -25.26
C GLY A 259 1.31 17.84 -24.31
N VAL A 260 0.61 18.10 -23.22
CA VAL A 260 0.15 17.06 -22.29
C VAL A 260 -1.36 16.87 -22.39
N SER A 261 -1.83 15.61 -22.30
CA SER A 261 -3.25 15.27 -22.36
C SER A 261 -4.04 15.89 -21.20
N ILE A 262 -5.21 16.38 -21.50
CA ILE A 262 -6.14 16.94 -20.49
C ILE A 262 -6.45 15.90 -19.42
N GLY A 263 -6.44 16.31 -18.15
CA GLY A 263 -6.75 15.45 -16.99
C GLY A 263 -5.55 14.65 -16.47
N GLY A 264 -4.43 14.59 -17.21
CA GLY A 264 -3.20 13.93 -16.78
C GLY A 264 -2.54 14.64 -15.60
N GLU A 265 -2.00 13.87 -14.67
CA GLU A 265 -1.17 14.41 -13.56
C GLU A 265 0.30 14.36 -13.95
N ILE A 266 1.06 15.37 -13.54
CA ILE A 266 2.47 15.55 -13.85
C ILE A 266 3.24 15.86 -12.57
N ALA A 267 4.39 15.24 -12.41
CA ALA A 267 5.37 15.60 -11.40
C ALA A 267 6.21 16.78 -11.91
N LEU A 268 6.10 17.96 -11.27
CA LEU A 268 6.84 19.15 -11.64
C LEU A 268 8.11 19.28 -10.81
N TYR A 269 9.21 19.56 -11.51
CA TYR A 269 10.52 19.79 -10.92
C TYR A 269 11.02 21.18 -11.27
N GLY A 270 11.65 21.85 -10.33
CA GLY A 270 12.30 23.13 -10.49
C GLY A 270 13.77 22.98 -10.90
N PRO A 271 14.49 24.11 -10.98
CA PRO A 271 15.91 24.13 -11.24
C PRO A 271 16.70 23.22 -10.29
N GLY A 272 17.76 22.59 -10.80
CA GLY A 272 18.54 21.61 -10.04
C GLY A 272 17.83 20.27 -9.77
N GLY A 273 16.69 20.00 -10.43
CA GLY A 273 15.95 18.75 -10.27
C GLY A 273 15.16 18.66 -8.96
N ARG A 274 14.89 19.78 -8.30
CA ARG A 274 14.12 19.84 -7.05
C ARG A 274 12.64 19.54 -7.33
N PHE A 275 12.09 18.53 -6.68
CA PHE A 275 10.65 18.23 -6.76
C PHE A 275 9.82 19.35 -6.12
N LEU A 276 8.82 19.86 -6.84
CA LEU A 276 7.95 20.96 -6.40
C LEU A 276 6.56 20.46 -6.02
N GLY A 277 6.09 19.40 -6.66
CA GLY A 277 4.76 18.88 -6.42
C GLY A 277 4.15 18.23 -7.66
N VAL A 278 2.85 17.99 -7.58
CA VAL A 278 2.04 17.42 -8.67
C VAL A 278 1.02 18.44 -9.12
N GLY A 279 0.95 18.64 -10.43
CA GLY A 279 -0.09 19.40 -11.11
C GLY A 279 -0.96 18.53 -11.99
N ARG A 280 -2.14 19.06 -12.35
CA ARG A 280 -3.06 18.45 -13.32
C ARG A 280 -3.16 19.32 -14.55
N CYS A 281 -3.03 18.68 -15.71
CA CYS A 281 -3.24 19.37 -16.99
C CYS A 281 -4.72 19.64 -17.22
N GLU A 282 -5.04 20.90 -17.39
CA GLU A 282 -6.37 21.39 -17.78
C GLU A 282 -6.41 21.71 -19.29
N ALA A 283 -7.56 22.12 -19.79
CA ALA A 283 -7.71 22.63 -21.14
C ALA A 283 -6.71 23.75 -21.43
N GLU A 284 -6.39 23.98 -22.70
CA GLU A 284 -5.51 25.05 -23.17
C GLU A 284 -4.04 24.92 -22.73
N GLY A 285 -3.58 23.69 -22.37
CA GLY A 285 -2.18 23.49 -21.99
C GLY A 285 -1.79 24.20 -20.69
N ARG A 286 -2.69 24.25 -19.71
CA ARG A 286 -2.47 24.83 -18.38
C ARG A 286 -2.27 23.73 -17.34
N LEU A 287 -1.32 23.91 -16.42
CA LEU A 287 -1.05 23.02 -15.29
C LEU A 287 -1.45 23.67 -13.99
N SER A 288 -2.50 23.17 -13.36
CA SER A 288 -2.99 23.62 -12.06
C SER A 288 -2.35 22.79 -10.94
N PRO A 289 -1.79 23.41 -9.89
CA PRO A 289 -1.23 22.69 -8.75
C PRO A 289 -2.31 21.85 -8.04
N VAL A 290 -2.00 20.56 -7.80
CA VAL A 290 -2.87 19.63 -7.05
C VAL A 290 -2.33 19.35 -5.67
N ARG A 291 -1.01 19.15 -5.57
CA ARG A 291 -0.28 18.97 -4.31
C ARG A 291 1.09 19.61 -4.43
N LEU A 292 1.41 20.48 -3.50
CA LEU A 292 2.69 21.16 -3.42
C LEU A 292 3.52 20.57 -2.28
N LEU A 293 4.81 20.37 -2.55
CA LEU A 293 5.80 20.13 -1.52
C LEU A 293 6.03 21.45 -0.80
N ALA A 294 5.89 21.48 0.55
CA ALA A 294 6.24 22.68 1.29
C ALA A 294 7.75 22.89 1.18
N THR A 295 8.14 24.06 0.71
CA THR A 295 9.53 24.49 0.76
C THR A 295 9.78 24.96 2.19
N GLY A 296 10.53 24.16 2.98
CA GLY A 296 11.05 24.66 4.24
C GLY A 296 11.83 25.95 3.96
N ASP A 297 11.48 27.01 4.66
CA ASP A 297 11.98 28.40 4.55
C ASP A 297 12.12 28.95 3.12
N SER A 298 11.28 29.94 2.85
CA SER A 298 11.35 30.81 1.67
C SER A 298 12.64 31.67 1.60
N ALA A 299 13.65 31.32 2.37
CA ALA A 299 14.82 32.17 2.60
C ALA A 299 16.09 31.74 1.84
N ASN A 300 16.07 30.66 1.05
CA ASN A 300 17.25 30.28 0.23
C ASN A 300 16.84 29.80 -1.17
N LEU A 301 16.26 30.66 -1.94
CA LEU A 301 16.53 30.66 -3.38
C LEU A 301 17.95 31.26 -3.51
N PRO A 302 18.98 30.52 -3.95
CA PRO A 302 20.24 31.15 -4.27
C PRO A 302 19.96 32.18 -5.37
N ASP A 303 20.31 33.44 -5.11
CA ASP A 303 20.41 34.47 -6.14
C ASP A 303 21.37 33.97 -7.20
N PHE A 304 20.83 33.48 -8.30
CA PHE A 304 21.59 33.28 -9.53
C PHE A 304 21.61 34.61 -10.26
N ALA A 305 22.63 35.45 -9.94
CA ALA A 305 23.08 36.50 -10.83
C ALA A 305 23.83 35.92 -12.03
#